data_36c5b0d9c1e3ececcb43b276c9155470
#
_entry.id   36c5b0d9c1e3ececcb43b276c9155470
#
_cell.length_a   1.000
_cell.length_b   1.000
_cell.length_c   1.000
_cell.angle_alpha   90.00
_cell.angle_beta   90.00
_cell.angle_gamma   90.00
#
_symmetry.space_group_name_H-M   'P 1'
#
loop_
_entity.id
_entity.type
_entity.pdbx_description
1 polymer ?
#
loop_
_entity_poly.entity_id
_entity_poly.type
_entity_poly.pdbx_seq_one_letter_code
_entity_poly.pdbx_strand_id
1 'polypeptide(L)'
;GLTYTWVQTGGPSVTLSDANATSPTFTAPEGLSNSDVTFELRVSDGTNTSTDTVTITVNADNDAPTAEAGANQTVDEGDAVSLSGSGTDPEGQGLTYTWVQTGGPSVTLSDANATSPTFTAPEGLSNADITFELRVSDGTNTSTDTVTVTVNADNDAPSAEAGANQTVDEGDSVSLSGSGTDPEGEGLTYTWVQTGGPSVTLSDANATNPTFTAPEGL
;
A
#
# COMPACT_ATOMS: atom_id res chain seq x y z
N GLY A 1 -8.53 36.13 57.38
CA GLY A 1 -7.39 35.34 56.90
C GLY A 1 -7.19 35.58 55.41
N LEU A 2 -6.01 35.27 54.86
CA LEU A 2 -5.73 35.42 53.44
C LEU A 2 -6.47 34.36 52.62
N THR A 3 -7.03 34.80 51.50
CA THR A 3 -7.58 33.90 50.45
C THR A 3 -6.69 33.95 49.22
N TYR A 4 -6.57 32.83 48.51
CA TYR A 4 -5.76 32.65 47.33
C TYR A 4 -6.67 32.27 46.18
N THR A 5 -6.38 32.77 44.97
CA THR A 5 -7.07 32.35 43.76
C THR A 5 -6.09 32.39 42.59
N TRP A 6 -5.93 31.25 41.92
CA TRP A 6 -5.13 31.14 40.73
C TRP A 6 -6.02 31.17 39.49
N VAL A 7 -5.66 31.97 38.52
CA VAL A 7 -6.37 32.12 37.26
C VAL A 7 -5.39 31.91 36.13
N GLN A 8 -5.67 30.95 35.25
CA GLN A 8 -4.87 30.80 34.01
C GLN A 8 -5.18 32.02 33.09
N THR A 9 -4.12 32.72 32.67
CA THR A 9 -4.21 33.89 31.81
C THR A 9 -3.63 33.72 30.42
N GLY A 10 -2.88 32.63 30.19
CA GLY A 10 -2.28 32.31 28.89
C GLY A 10 -1.90 30.84 28.73
N GLY A 11 -1.65 30.46 27.49
CA GLY A 11 -1.19 29.12 27.11
C GLY A 11 -2.29 28.09 26.96
N PRO A 12 -1.90 26.81 26.69
CA PRO A 12 -2.79 25.66 26.62
C PRO A 12 -3.58 25.48 27.90
N SER A 13 -4.87 25.15 27.80
CA SER A 13 -5.76 25.00 28.98
C SER A 13 -5.33 23.81 29.83
N VAL A 14 -5.13 24.06 31.13
CA VAL A 14 -4.82 23.04 32.13
C VAL A 14 -5.80 23.09 33.30
N THR A 15 -5.92 21.98 34.03
CA THR A 15 -6.77 21.89 35.21
C THR A 15 -5.89 21.89 36.46
N LEU A 16 -6.07 22.91 37.32
CA LEU A 16 -5.41 22.95 38.64
C LEU A 16 -6.10 21.97 39.58
N SER A 17 -5.32 21.34 40.45
CA SER A 17 -5.83 20.45 41.53
C SER A 17 -6.84 21.16 42.44
N ASP A 18 -6.57 22.41 42.79
CA ASP A 18 -7.45 23.32 43.50
C ASP A 18 -6.99 24.79 43.25
N ALA A 19 -7.78 25.56 42.53
CA ALA A 19 -7.46 26.96 42.17
C ALA A 19 -7.38 27.89 43.39
N ASN A 20 -7.87 27.47 44.59
CA ASN A 20 -7.84 28.26 45.81
C ASN A 20 -6.76 27.75 46.81
N ALA A 21 -6.01 26.72 46.47
CA ALA A 21 -4.89 26.27 47.29
C ALA A 21 -3.71 27.27 47.30
N THR A 22 -2.93 27.29 48.33
CA THR A 22 -1.68 28.09 48.37
C THR A 22 -0.64 27.58 47.38
N SER A 23 -0.70 26.28 47.00
CA SER A 23 0.23 25.61 46.12
C SER A 23 -0.51 24.56 45.27
N PRO A 24 -1.25 24.98 44.23
CA PRO A 24 -1.92 24.04 43.31
C PRO A 24 -0.91 23.32 42.43
N THR A 25 -1.31 22.16 41.94
CA THR A 25 -0.58 21.38 40.94
C THR A 25 -1.40 21.22 39.68
N PHE A 26 -0.74 20.99 38.57
CA PHE A 26 -1.34 20.52 37.32
C PHE A 26 -0.40 19.55 36.61
N THR A 27 -0.94 18.77 35.68
CA THR A 27 -0.14 17.96 34.77
C THR A 27 0.15 18.77 33.52
N ALA A 28 1.41 18.84 33.11
CA ALA A 28 1.80 19.49 31.87
C ALA A 28 1.11 18.79 30.69
N PRO A 29 0.52 19.53 29.74
CA PRO A 29 -0.09 18.92 28.57
C PRO A 29 0.96 18.24 27.69
N GLU A 30 0.57 17.13 27.08
CA GLU A 30 1.36 16.39 26.08
C GLU A 30 0.91 16.75 24.64
N GLY A 31 1.71 16.39 23.65
CA GLY A 31 1.41 16.61 22.24
C GLY A 31 1.43 18.08 21.81
N LEU A 32 2.27 18.89 22.45
CA LEU A 32 2.42 20.30 22.16
C LEU A 32 3.85 20.59 21.65
N SER A 33 3.97 21.58 20.77
CA SER A 33 5.25 22.28 20.62
C SER A 33 5.50 23.11 21.91
N ASN A 34 6.78 23.45 22.19
CA ASN A 34 7.14 24.27 23.36
C ASN A 34 6.16 25.40 23.57
N SER A 35 5.57 25.46 24.73
CA SER A 35 4.53 26.42 25.06
C SER A 35 4.62 26.94 26.49
N ASP A 36 4.17 28.16 26.71
CA ASP A 36 4.12 28.80 28.02
C ASP A 36 2.71 28.74 28.57
N VAL A 37 2.59 28.28 29.82
CA VAL A 37 1.35 28.33 30.60
C VAL A 37 1.49 29.45 31.64
N THR A 38 0.64 30.47 31.62
CA THR A 38 0.74 31.62 32.51
C THR A 38 -0.43 31.65 33.47
N PHE A 39 -0.12 31.86 34.75
CA PHE A 39 -1.12 32.02 35.80
C PHE A 39 -0.94 33.39 36.49
N GLU A 40 -2.07 33.97 36.89
CA GLU A 40 -2.16 35.10 37.83
C GLU A 40 -2.59 34.57 39.20
N LEU A 41 -1.79 34.81 40.22
CA LEU A 41 -2.17 34.61 41.61
C LEU A 41 -2.82 35.91 42.14
N ARG A 42 -3.98 35.74 42.76
CA ARG A 42 -4.69 36.79 43.50
C ARG A 42 -4.70 36.44 44.97
N VAL A 43 -4.21 37.35 45.81
CA VAL A 43 -4.20 37.18 47.26
C VAL A 43 -5.02 38.31 47.89
N SER A 44 -6.03 37.95 48.71
CA SER A 44 -6.90 38.95 49.35
C SER A 44 -6.99 38.73 50.86
N ASP A 45 -7.02 39.83 51.62
CA ASP A 45 -7.27 39.88 53.09
C ASP A 45 -8.76 40.09 53.42
N GLY A 46 -9.62 40.17 52.37
CA GLY A 46 -11.04 40.46 52.50
C GLY A 46 -11.39 41.94 52.29
N THR A 47 -10.39 42.84 52.18
CA THR A 47 -10.55 44.26 51.89
C THR A 47 -9.75 44.70 50.68
N ASN A 48 -8.50 44.24 50.57
CA ASN A 48 -7.58 44.54 49.49
C ASN A 48 -7.17 43.24 48.77
N THR A 49 -6.78 43.39 47.50
CA THR A 49 -6.27 42.28 46.68
C THR A 49 -4.95 42.70 46.03
N SER A 50 -3.96 41.84 46.09
CA SER A 50 -2.70 41.95 45.35
C SER A 50 -2.59 40.80 44.34
N THR A 51 -1.94 41.06 43.20
CA THR A 51 -1.76 40.06 42.13
C THR A 51 -0.30 39.97 41.74
N ASP A 52 0.09 38.75 41.29
CA ASP A 52 1.38 38.50 40.67
C ASP A 52 1.20 37.41 39.60
N THR A 53 2.14 37.31 38.67
CA THR A 53 2.06 36.36 37.57
C THR A 53 3.26 35.40 37.53
N VAL A 54 3.01 34.18 37.15
CA VAL A 54 4.06 33.15 36.90
C VAL A 54 3.84 32.51 35.55
N THR A 55 4.92 32.31 34.83
CA THR A 55 4.91 31.58 33.57
C THR A 55 5.71 30.25 33.75
N ILE A 56 5.11 29.16 33.33
CA ILE A 56 5.72 27.83 33.32
C ILE A 56 5.93 27.46 31.85
N THR A 57 7.19 27.32 31.43
CA THR A 57 7.53 26.84 30.11
C THR A 57 7.45 25.31 30.10
N VAL A 58 6.58 24.77 29.25
CA VAL A 58 6.46 23.33 29.00
C VAL A 58 7.29 23.04 27.75
N ASN A 59 8.33 22.26 27.90
CA ASN A 59 9.13 21.79 26.77
C ASN A 59 8.44 20.56 26.18
N ALA A 60 8.29 20.52 24.86
CA ALA A 60 7.79 19.35 24.15
C ALA A 60 8.84 18.24 24.12
N ASP A 61 8.41 17.02 24.40
CA ASP A 61 9.11 15.83 23.92
C ASP A 61 8.57 15.50 22.52
N ASN A 62 9.38 14.88 21.69
CA ASN A 62 8.97 14.50 20.33
C ASN A 62 8.32 13.10 20.38
N ASP A 63 7.02 13.07 20.20
CA ASP A 63 6.26 11.83 20.08
C ASP A 63 6.36 11.22 18.67
N ALA A 64 6.05 9.94 18.53
CA ALA A 64 6.03 9.29 17.22
C ALA A 64 4.74 9.64 16.45
N PRO A 65 4.82 9.84 15.13
CA PRO A 65 3.63 10.04 14.31
C PRO A 65 2.75 8.79 14.27
N THR A 66 1.50 8.93 13.84
CA THR A 66 0.66 7.80 13.44
C THR A 66 0.96 7.42 11.98
N ALA A 67 0.68 6.16 11.62
CA ALA A 67 0.69 5.68 10.24
C ALA A 67 -0.60 4.93 9.95
N GLU A 68 -1.23 5.22 8.80
CA GLU A 68 -2.44 4.57 8.29
C GLU A 68 -2.24 4.26 6.81
N ALA A 69 -2.13 2.99 6.44
CA ALA A 69 -1.93 2.52 5.07
C ALA A 69 -3.24 2.37 4.26
N GLY A 70 -4.37 2.64 4.91
CA GLY A 70 -5.71 2.46 4.33
C GLY A 70 -6.24 1.03 4.43
N ALA A 71 -7.45 0.84 3.90
CA ALA A 71 -8.11 -0.47 3.92
C ALA A 71 -7.53 -1.42 2.86
N ASN A 72 -7.55 -2.74 3.15
CA ASN A 72 -7.25 -3.76 2.16
C ASN A 72 -8.18 -3.64 0.94
N GLN A 73 -7.63 -3.93 -0.25
CA GLN A 73 -8.34 -3.83 -1.53
C GLN A 73 -8.40 -5.20 -2.20
N THR A 74 -9.42 -5.39 -3.03
CA THR A 74 -9.52 -6.53 -3.96
C THR A 74 -9.78 -5.94 -5.34
N VAL A 75 -8.99 -6.33 -6.32
CA VAL A 75 -9.01 -5.84 -7.69
C VAL A 75 -8.84 -7.01 -8.65
N ASP A 76 -9.16 -6.83 -9.91
CA ASP A 76 -8.84 -7.80 -10.96
C ASP A 76 -7.47 -7.47 -11.57
N GLU A 77 -6.82 -8.46 -12.18
CA GLU A 77 -5.56 -8.21 -12.88
C GLU A 77 -5.72 -7.16 -13.99
N GLY A 78 -4.66 -6.41 -14.29
CA GLY A 78 -4.71 -5.27 -15.22
C GLY A 78 -5.31 -3.99 -14.65
N ASP A 79 -6.02 -4.04 -13.51
CA ASP A 79 -6.63 -2.87 -12.89
C ASP A 79 -5.60 -1.86 -12.37
N ALA A 80 -5.99 -0.58 -12.43
CA ALA A 80 -5.22 0.49 -11.81
C ALA A 80 -5.53 0.58 -10.30
N VAL A 81 -4.52 0.38 -9.48
CA VAL A 81 -4.62 0.43 -8.01
C VAL A 81 -4.06 1.75 -7.50
N SER A 82 -4.72 2.36 -6.51
CA SER A 82 -4.22 3.50 -5.75
C SER A 82 -4.12 3.15 -4.27
N LEU A 83 -2.94 3.27 -3.69
CA LEU A 83 -2.74 3.19 -2.25
C LEU A 83 -3.12 4.53 -1.60
N SER A 84 -3.49 4.53 -0.32
CA SER A 84 -3.93 5.72 0.38
C SER A 84 -3.28 5.77 1.77
N GLY A 85 -2.15 6.46 1.86
CA GLY A 85 -1.44 6.66 3.11
C GLY A 85 -1.81 7.96 3.80
N SER A 86 -1.88 7.90 5.13
CA SER A 86 -2.03 9.08 5.98
C SER A 86 -1.30 8.92 7.30
N GLY A 87 -1.13 10.02 8.01
CA GLY A 87 -0.55 10.05 9.34
C GLY A 87 -0.78 11.39 10.01
N THR A 88 -0.66 11.42 11.32
CA THR A 88 -0.71 12.63 12.13
C THR A 88 0.42 12.64 13.13
N ASP A 89 0.94 13.79 13.41
CA ASP A 89 1.98 14.02 14.40
C ASP A 89 1.40 14.85 15.56
N PRO A 90 1.60 14.43 16.83
CA PRO A 90 1.06 15.17 17.98
C PRO A 90 1.56 16.60 18.09
N GLU A 91 2.82 16.87 17.73
CA GLU A 91 3.43 18.20 17.76
C GLU A 91 3.19 19.00 16.47
N GLY A 92 2.54 18.38 15.47
CA GLY A 92 2.25 18.99 14.17
C GLY A 92 3.46 19.09 13.25
N GLN A 93 4.44 18.23 13.40
CA GLN A 93 5.64 18.21 12.58
C GLN A 93 5.31 17.77 11.14
N GLY A 94 6.17 18.18 10.20
CA GLY A 94 6.05 17.77 8.80
C GLY A 94 6.39 16.29 8.62
N LEU A 95 5.47 15.52 8.02
CA LEU A 95 5.63 14.09 7.83
C LEU A 95 6.18 13.74 6.45
N THR A 96 7.01 12.70 6.41
CA THR A 96 7.48 12.05 5.19
C THR A 96 6.90 10.64 5.11
N TYR A 97 6.62 10.18 3.90
CA TYR A 97 6.00 8.89 3.61
C TYR A 97 6.94 8.02 2.78
N THR A 98 6.95 6.74 3.03
CA THR A 98 7.67 5.77 2.20
C THR A 98 6.92 4.45 2.17
N TRP A 99 6.58 3.99 0.97
CA TRP A 99 5.97 2.70 0.73
C TRP A 99 7.00 1.66 0.35
N VAL A 100 6.93 0.50 0.97
CA VAL A 100 7.81 -0.64 0.70
C VAL A 100 6.96 -1.86 0.41
N GLN A 101 7.13 -2.49 -0.75
CA GLN A 101 6.51 -3.78 -0.99
C GLN A 101 7.18 -4.85 -0.13
N THR A 102 6.40 -5.59 0.66
CA THR A 102 6.88 -6.61 1.59
C THR A 102 6.50 -8.03 1.19
N GLY A 103 5.56 -8.18 0.25
CA GLY A 103 5.12 -9.51 -0.22
C GLY A 103 4.44 -9.47 -1.57
N GLY A 104 4.29 -10.65 -2.17
CA GLY A 104 3.58 -10.86 -3.43
C GLY A 104 4.40 -10.60 -4.69
N PRO A 105 3.76 -10.71 -5.87
CA PRO A 105 4.34 -10.37 -7.16
C PRO A 105 4.88 -8.95 -7.20
N SER A 106 6.07 -8.75 -7.77
CA SER A 106 6.74 -7.45 -7.79
C SER A 106 6.02 -6.45 -8.70
N VAL A 107 5.73 -5.26 -8.17
CA VAL A 107 5.15 -4.14 -8.91
C VAL A 107 6.00 -2.88 -8.77
N THR A 108 5.77 -1.92 -9.68
CA THR A 108 6.44 -0.61 -9.64
C THR A 108 5.44 0.45 -9.24
N LEU A 109 5.67 1.10 -8.10
CA LEU A 109 4.88 2.25 -7.67
C LEU A 109 5.22 3.49 -8.50
N SER A 110 4.23 4.33 -8.80
CA SER A 110 4.41 5.61 -9.51
C SER A 110 5.40 6.53 -8.77
N ASP A 111 5.31 6.59 -7.45
CA ASP A 111 6.25 7.27 -6.56
C ASP A 111 6.12 6.67 -5.15
N ALA A 112 7.12 5.93 -4.71
CA ALA A 112 7.10 5.27 -3.39
C ALA A 112 7.09 6.26 -2.21
N ASN A 113 7.35 7.55 -2.44
CA ASN A 113 7.32 8.58 -1.38
C ASN A 113 6.05 9.45 -1.42
N ALA A 114 5.16 9.23 -2.37
CA ALA A 114 3.86 9.90 -2.39
C ALA A 114 2.93 9.34 -1.30
N THR A 115 2.01 10.16 -0.79
CA THR A 115 0.95 9.70 0.12
C THR A 115 0.02 8.69 -0.55
N SER A 116 -0.19 8.82 -1.87
CA SER A 116 -1.11 7.99 -2.65
C SER A 116 -0.46 7.52 -3.95
N PRO A 117 0.51 6.59 -3.89
CA PRO A 117 1.10 6.03 -5.11
C PRO A 117 0.13 5.10 -5.82
N THR A 118 0.34 4.93 -7.11
CA THR A 118 -0.43 4.01 -7.96
C THR A 118 0.46 2.94 -8.57
N PHE A 119 -0.13 1.82 -8.93
CA PHE A 119 0.48 0.78 -9.74
C PHE A 119 -0.60 0.07 -10.57
N THR A 120 -0.21 -0.76 -11.55
CA THR A 120 -1.13 -1.64 -12.27
C THR A 120 -1.01 -3.03 -11.69
N ALA A 121 -2.15 -3.66 -11.38
CA ALA A 121 -2.20 -5.05 -10.92
C ALA A 121 -1.58 -5.96 -12.01
N PRO A 122 -0.64 -6.85 -11.65
CA PRO A 122 0.02 -7.71 -12.63
C PRO A 122 -0.97 -8.66 -13.29
N GLU A 123 -0.72 -8.97 -14.57
CA GLU A 123 -1.47 -9.94 -15.36
C GLU A 123 -0.80 -11.32 -15.37
N GLY A 124 -1.54 -12.37 -15.77
CA GLY A 124 -1.05 -13.73 -15.90
C GLY A 124 -0.72 -14.39 -14.56
N LEU A 125 -1.43 -14.02 -13.51
CA LEU A 125 -1.27 -14.59 -12.18
C LEU A 125 -2.41 -15.53 -11.85
N SER A 126 -2.15 -16.58 -11.07
CA SER A 126 -3.18 -17.12 -10.18
C SER A 126 -3.39 -16.13 -9.02
N ASN A 127 -4.60 -16.06 -8.43
CA ASN A 127 -4.93 -15.15 -7.34
C ASN A 127 -3.73 -14.90 -6.40
N ALA A 128 -3.38 -13.65 -6.18
CA ALA A 128 -2.18 -13.29 -5.43
C ALA A 128 -2.43 -12.08 -4.50
N ASP A 129 -1.79 -12.11 -3.35
CA ASP A 129 -1.76 -10.98 -2.42
C ASP A 129 -0.47 -10.18 -2.59
N ILE A 130 -0.60 -8.87 -2.77
CA ILE A 130 0.51 -7.92 -2.79
C ILE A 130 0.43 -7.10 -1.53
N THR A 131 1.47 -7.16 -0.69
CA THR A 131 1.50 -6.48 0.60
C THR A 131 2.48 -5.32 0.58
N PHE A 132 2.05 -4.17 1.09
CA PHE A 132 2.87 -2.99 1.28
C PHE A 132 2.93 -2.59 2.75
N GLU A 133 4.08 -2.09 3.17
CA GLU A 133 4.28 -1.39 4.43
C GLU A 133 4.41 0.11 4.14
N LEU A 134 3.57 0.92 4.77
CA LEU A 134 3.71 2.36 4.83
C LEU A 134 4.59 2.73 6.03
N ARG A 135 5.58 3.55 5.80
CA ARG A 135 6.42 4.19 6.82
C ARG A 135 6.13 5.68 6.85
N VAL A 136 5.78 6.20 8.01
CA VAL A 136 5.53 7.63 8.24
C VAL A 136 6.55 8.14 9.26
N SER A 137 7.32 9.17 8.90
CA SER A 137 8.37 9.71 9.77
C SER A 137 8.26 11.23 9.90
N ASP A 138 8.46 11.73 11.13
CA ASP A 138 8.60 13.14 11.50
C ASP A 138 10.07 13.65 11.37
N GLY A 139 11.00 12.77 10.98
CA GLY A 139 12.45 13.02 10.89
C GLY A 139 13.23 12.52 12.10
N THR A 140 12.58 12.15 13.20
CA THR A 140 13.17 11.60 14.44
C THR A 140 12.65 10.20 14.70
N ASN A 141 11.34 10.03 14.69
CA ASN A 141 10.61 8.78 14.90
C ASN A 141 9.97 8.29 13.60
N THR A 142 9.65 7.00 13.55
CA THR A 142 8.96 6.40 12.41
C THR A 142 7.93 5.40 12.92
N SER A 143 6.70 5.51 12.39
CA SER A 143 5.62 4.55 12.60
C SER A 143 5.30 3.83 11.29
N THR A 144 4.75 2.63 11.38
CA THR A 144 4.45 1.80 10.22
C THR A 144 3.04 1.22 10.30
N ASP A 145 2.44 1.01 9.13
CA ASP A 145 1.19 0.27 8.95
C ASP A 145 1.25 -0.53 7.64
N THR A 146 0.37 -1.52 7.48
CA THR A 146 0.39 -2.41 6.32
C THR A 146 -0.96 -2.47 5.63
N VAL A 147 -0.92 -2.62 4.29
CA VAL A 147 -2.10 -2.86 3.47
C VAL A 147 -1.86 -4.03 2.52
N THR A 148 -2.89 -4.83 2.28
CA THR A 148 -2.87 -5.92 1.31
C THR A 148 -3.81 -5.59 0.15
N VAL A 149 -3.32 -5.79 -1.07
CA VAL A 149 -4.11 -5.74 -2.31
C VAL A 149 -4.19 -7.18 -2.82
N THR A 150 -5.39 -7.76 -2.79
CA THR A 150 -5.66 -9.08 -3.39
C THR A 150 -5.98 -8.88 -4.85
N VAL A 151 -5.20 -9.49 -5.73
CA VAL A 151 -5.41 -9.49 -7.18
C VAL A 151 -6.11 -10.80 -7.55
N ASN A 152 -7.31 -10.70 -8.13
CA ASN A 152 -8.02 -11.85 -8.69
C ASN A 152 -7.48 -12.13 -10.10
N ALA A 153 -7.24 -13.40 -10.39
CA ALA A 153 -6.91 -13.84 -11.74
C ALA A 153 -8.15 -13.80 -12.65
N ASP A 154 -8.01 -13.31 -13.86
CA ASP A 154 -8.88 -13.60 -14.99
C ASP A 154 -8.22 -14.68 -15.85
N ASN A 155 -9.02 -15.50 -16.52
CA ASN A 155 -8.48 -16.52 -17.41
C ASN A 155 -8.20 -15.93 -18.79
N ASP A 156 -6.93 -15.79 -19.11
CA ASP A 156 -6.48 -15.33 -20.42
C ASP A 156 -6.52 -16.42 -21.48
N ALA A 157 -6.53 -16.01 -22.76
CA ALA A 157 -6.48 -16.96 -23.86
C ALA A 157 -5.05 -17.47 -24.10
N PRO A 158 -4.88 -18.80 -24.29
CA PRO A 158 -3.57 -19.35 -24.60
C PRO A 158 -3.05 -18.86 -25.96
N SER A 159 -1.74 -18.80 -26.13
CA SER A 159 -1.07 -18.65 -27.41
C SER A 159 -0.96 -19.99 -28.14
N ALA A 160 -0.91 -19.95 -29.48
CA ALA A 160 -0.71 -21.14 -30.30
C ALA A 160 0.34 -20.89 -31.39
N GLU A 161 1.27 -21.83 -31.52
CA GLU A 161 2.31 -21.83 -32.54
C GLU A 161 2.30 -23.17 -33.30
N ALA A 162 2.12 -23.13 -34.62
CA ALA A 162 2.08 -24.33 -35.49
C ALA A 162 3.46 -24.70 -36.08
N GLY A 163 4.51 -23.99 -35.73
CA GLY A 163 5.85 -24.15 -36.25
C GLY A 163 6.08 -23.49 -37.62
N ALA A 164 7.29 -23.66 -38.15
CA ALA A 164 7.69 -23.07 -39.43
C ALA A 164 7.09 -23.80 -40.64
N ASN A 165 6.88 -23.08 -41.73
CA ASN A 165 6.52 -23.69 -43.03
C ASN A 165 7.59 -24.71 -43.48
N GLN A 166 7.13 -25.85 -44.05
CA GLN A 166 7.99 -26.91 -44.51
C GLN A 166 7.83 -27.11 -46.03
N THR A 167 8.88 -27.53 -46.69
CA THR A 167 8.89 -27.99 -48.06
C THR A 167 9.40 -29.42 -48.08
N VAL A 168 8.65 -30.35 -48.66
CA VAL A 168 8.92 -31.79 -48.69
C VAL A 168 8.62 -32.34 -50.08
N ASP A 169 9.18 -33.50 -50.39
CA ASP A 169 8.84 -34.19 -51.63
C ASP A 169 7.60 -35.08 -51.43
N GLU A 170 6.92 -35.47 -52.51
CA GLU A 170 5.78 -36.40 -52.46
C GLU A 170 6.22 -37.76 -51.84
N GLY A 171 5.35 -38.33 -51.03
CA GLY A 171 5.63 -39.56 -50.32
C GLY A 171 6.47 -39.45 -49.04
N ASP A 172 7.02 -38.26 -48.76
CA ASP A 172 7.79 -38.02 -47.53
C ASP A 172 6.92 -38.05 -46.26
N SER A 173 7.54 -38.46 -45.17
CA SER A 173 6.93 -38.36 -43.85
C SER A 173 7.12 -36.95 -43.31
N VAL A 174 6.04 -36.26 -43.00
CA VAL A 174 6.02 -34.90 -42.41
C VAL A 174 5.67 -34.99 -40.96
N SER A 175 6.38 -34.22 -40.11
CA SER A 175 6.04 -34.00 -38.70
C SER A 175 5.67 -32.55 -38.50
N LEU A 176 4.47 -32.30 -37.97
CA LEU A 176 4.06 -30.97 -37.49
C LEU A 176 4.60 -30.76 -36.08
N SER A 177 4.87 -29.51 -35.73
CA SER A 177 5.43 -29.15 -34.44
C SER A 177 4.59 -28.03 -33.81
N GLY A 178 3.66 -28.41 -32.93
CA GLY A 178 2.81 -27.50 -32.20
C GLY A 178 3.41 -27.11 -30.86
N SER A 179 3.21 -25.85 -30.46
CA SER A 179 3.46 -25.37 -29.11
C SER A 179 2.46 -24.28 -28.75
N GLY A 180 2.39 -23.99 -27.47
CA GLY A 180 1.57 -22.91 -26.91
C GLY A 180 2.00 -22.59 -25.50
N THR A 181 1.59 -21.44 -25.02
CA THR A 181 1.74 -21.02 -23.61
C THR A 181 0.44 -20.43 -23.14
N ASP A 182 0.14 -20.70 -21.89
CA ASP A 182 -0.98 -20.11 -21.17
C ASP A 182 -0.41 -19.18 -20.09
N PRO A 183 -0.91 -17.92 -19.97
CA PRO A 183 -0.39 -16.97 -19.00
C PRO A 183 -0.50 -17.47 -17.55
N GLU A 184 -1.60 -18.14 -17.18
CA GLU A 184 -1.85 -18.67 -15.83
C GLU A 184 -1.18 -20.05 -15.64
N GLY A 185 -0.58 -20.61 -16.71
CA GLY A 185 0.09 -21.91 -16.67
C GLY A 185 -0.85 -23.11 -16.71
N GLU A 186 -2.06 -22.93 -17.24
CA GLU A 186 -3.04 -23.99 -17.38
C GLU A 186 -2.61 -25.05 -18.41
N GLY A 187 -3.18 -26.25 -18.24
CA GLY A 187 -2.88 -27.38 -19.14
C GLY A 187 -3.51 -27.20 -20.51
N LEU A 188 -2.69 -27.18 -21.57
CA LEU A 188 -3.15 -26.97 -22.93
C LEU A 188 -3.62 -28.27 -23.59
N THR A 189 -4.67 -28.17 -24.41
CA THR A 189 -5.09 -29.19 -25.37
C THR A 189 -4.85 -28.71 -26.79
N TYR A 190 -4.47 -29.63 -27.69
CA TYR A 190 -4.16 -29.31 -29.07
C TYR A 190 -5.17 -29.99 -30.00
N THR A 191 -5.52 -29.28 -31.08
CA THR A 191 -6.34 -29.82 -32.18
C THR A 191 -5.83 -29.31 -33.52
N TRP A 192 -5.40 -30.18 -34.39
CA TRP A 192 -4.97 -29.84 -35.74
C TRP A 192 -6.09 -30.04 -36.75
N VAL A 193 -6.35 -29.02 -37.54
CA VAL A 193 -7.36 -29.02 -38.59
C VAL A 193 -6.69 -28.64 -39.90
N GLN A 194 -6.81 -29.48 -40.93
CA GLN A 194 -6.36 -29.11 -42.30
C GLN A 194 -7.29 -28.06 -42.89
N THR A 195 -6.74 -26.92 -43.27
CA THR A 195 -7.50 -25.78 -43.84
C THR A 195 -7.38 -25.62 -45.34
N GLY A 196 -6.53 -26.42 -46.00
CA GLY A 196 -6.35 -26.37 -47.46
C GLY A 196 -5.48 -27.49 -48.00
N GLY A 197 -5.43 -27.57 -49.36
CA GLY A 197 -4.62 -28.57 -50.05
C GLY A 197 -5.27 -29.94 -50.18
N PRO A 198 -4.57 -30.93 -50.79
CA PRO A 198 -5.00 -32.30 -50.87
C PRO A 198 -5.18 -32.92 -49.48
N SER A 199 -6.22 -33.73 -49.29
CA SER A 199 -6.56 -34.33 -48.00
C SER A 199 -5.49 -35.27 -47.52
N VAL A 200 -5.04 -35.08 -46.27
CA VAL A 200 -4.10 -36.00 -45.57
C VAL A 200 -4.74 -36.56 -44.33
N THR A 201 -4.21 -37.68 -43.83
CA THR A 201 -4.63 -38.24 -42.55
C THR A 201 -3.50 -38.03 -41.54
N LEU A 202 -3.79 -37.30 -40.46
CA LEU A 202 -2.86 -37.12 -39.34
C LEU A 202 -2.80 -38.39 -38.49
N SER A 203 -1.62 -38.71 -37.95
CA SER A 203 -1.43 -39.82 -37.02
C SER A 203 -2.34 -39.71 -35.79
N ASP A 204 -2.47 -38.51 -35.25
CA ASP A 204 -3.42 -38.13 -34.20
C ASP A 204 -3.63 -36.62 -34.28
N ALA A 205 -4.83 -36.17 -34.59
CA ALA A 205 -5.16 -34.74 -34.72
C ALA A 205 -5.10 -33.98 -33.36
N ASN A 206 -5.06 -34.69 -32.24
CA ASN A 206 -4.98 -34.06 -30.90
C ASN A 206 -3.55 -34.18 -30.30
N ALA A 207 -2.61 -34.76 -30.99
CA ALA A 207 -1.20 -34.77 -30.55
C ALA A 207 -0.56 -33.40 -30.73
N THR A 208 0.37 -33.04 -29.84
CA THR A 208 1.19 -31.81 -29.97
C THR A 208 1.96 -31.84 -31.30
N ASN A 209 2.50 -32.98 -31.70
CA ASN A 209 3.34 -33.16 -32.88
C ASN A 209 2.83 -34.33 -33.77
N PRO A 210 1.72 -34.17 -34.49
CA PRO A 210 1.23 -35.21 -35.37
C PRO A 210 2.09 -35.36 -36.63
N THR A 211 2.02 -36.53 -37.25
CA THR A 211 2.69 -36.81 -38.49
C THR A 211 1.69 -37.21 -39.60
N PHE A 212 2.08 -37.03 -40.85
CA PHE A 212 1.35 -37.51 -42.01
C PHE A 212 2.33 -37.83 -43.15
N THR A 213 1.86 -38.50 -44.19
CA THR A 213 2.63 -38.73 -45.41
C THR A 213 2.21 -37.74 -46.48
N ALA A 214 3.17 -37.05 -47.11
CA ALA A 214 2.91 -36.12 -48.18
C ALA A 214 2.19 -36.83 -49.37
N PRO A 215 1.08 -36.25 -49.90
CA PRO A 215 0.34 -36.90 -51.00
C PRO A 215 1.18 -37.09 -52.25
N GLU A 216 0.95 -38.19 -52.95
CA GLU A 216 1.58 -38.52 -54.23
C GLU A 216 0.72 -38.02 -55.40
N GLY A 217 1.36 -37.70 -56.54
CA GLY A 217 0.67 -37.39 -57.80
C GLY A 217 0.03 -35.98 -57.86
N LEU A 218 0.67 -35.00 -57.26
CA LEU A 218 0.26 -33.60 -57.25
C LEU A 218 0.73 -32.85 -58.52
#